data_cb6687c625acb115b41a4ce94c5c5ba8
#
_entry.id   cb6687c625acb115b41a4ce94c5c5ba8
#
_cell.length_a   1.000
_cell.length_b   1.000
_cell.length_c   1.000
_cell.angle_alpha   90.00
_cell.angle_beta   90.00
_cell.angle_gamma   90.00
#
_symmetry.space_group_name_H-M   'P 1'
#
loop_
_entity.id
_entity.type
_entity.pdbx_description
1 polymer ?
#
loop_
_entity_poly.entity_id
_entity_poly.type
_entity_poly.pdbx_seq_one_letter_code
_entity_poly.pdbx_strand_id
1 'polypeptide(L)'
;MLLAIVLLLLIPGLVPGLNNTSLATSLFKGGQAQQAPLSFAKAVSIASPAVVNIYSEQIEVNPQYGRKARKSTRLGSGVIMNTQGYILTNLHVIRQADLIQVLLQSGQIYPAELIGFDHYTDLAVLKVNAINLPVIPQRKEQVSLVGDIVLAIGNPLNLGQTVTQGIISATGRNGLSNTSYLEFLQMDAAINEGNSGGALINSNGTLVGINSRKFTQSNPQLTIQGIFFAVPYQLAFKVMRQIIENGKVVRGWLGISTTNYHGELNGFIVETIMNNSPAQAAGIEVGDVVYQIDSTPIKTVAAALDIIAETHPNTELTFKIYRQGNAIETKVKIIELSN
;
A
#
# COMPACT_ATOMS: atom_id res chain seq x y z
N MET A 1 -50.24 -33.70 25.14
CA MET A 1 -49.07 -33.82 26.07
C MET A 1 -48.31 -32.53 26.25
N LEU A 2 -48.03 -31.76 25.24
CA LEU A 2 -47.34 -30.47 25.36
C LEU A 2 -48.11 -29.38 26.15
N LEU A 3 -49.47 -29.35 26.03
CA LEU A 3 -50.32 -28.36 26.73
C LEU A 3 -50.34 -28.59 28.25
N ALA A 4 -50.21 -29.81 28.72
CA ALA A 4 -50.17 -30.14 30.14
C ALA A 4 -48.87 -29.72 30.82
N ILE A 5 -47.76 -29.73 30.10
CA ILE A 5 -46.43 -29.31 30.60
C ILE A 5 -46.38 -27.79 30.72
N VAL A 6 -47.03 -27.06 29.79
CA VAL A 6 -47.11 -25.59 29.84
C VAL A 6 -48.01 -25.11 30.99
N LEU A 7 -49.10 -25.84 31.29
CA LEU A 7 -49.99 -25.48 32.44
C LEU A 7 -49.35 -25.75 33.80
N LEU A 8 -48.47 -26.78 33.91
CA LEU A 8 -47.72 -27.11 35.14
C LEU A 8 -46.63 -26.06 35.48
N LEU A 9 -46.17 -25.32 34.47
CA LEU A 9 -45.16 -24.24 34.62
C LEU A 9 -45.79 -22.89 34.99
N LEU A 10 -47.12 -22.74 34.84
CA LEU A 10 -47.82 -21.46 35.07
C LEU A 10 -48.51 -21.36 36.44
N ILE A 11 -48.56 -22.44 37.24
CA ILE A 11 -49.21 -22.41 38.57
C ILE A 11 -48.16 -22.75 39.64
N PRO A 12 -47.55 -21.74 40.29
CA PRO A 12 -46.62 -21.97 41.39
C PRO A 12 -47.39 -22.58 42.57
N GLY A 13 -47.07 -23.81 42.92
CA GLY A 13 -47.66 -24.46 44.11
C GLY A 13 -48.30 -25.83 43.87
N LEU A 14 -48.41 -26.32 42.63
CA LEU A 14 -49.10 -27.59 42.35
C LEU A 14 -48.20 -28.84 42.56
N VAL A 15 -46.89 -28.66 42.73
CA VAL A 15 -45.97 -29.76 43.05
C VAL A 15 -45.05 -29.34 44.20
N PRO A 16 -45.20 -29.94 45.39
CA PRO A 16 -44.29 -29.67 46.50
C PRO A 16 -42.91 -30.25 46.16
N GLY A 17 -41.92 -29.42 45.92
CA GLY A 17 -40.54 -29.80 45.64
C GLY A 17 -39.90 -29.09 44.46
N LEU A 18 -40.66 -28.37 43.61
CA LEU A 18 -40.10 -27.57 42.50
C LEU A 18 -39.90 -26.08 42.86
N ASN A 19 -39.46 -25.82 44.10
CA ASN A 19 -39.11 -24.46 44.52
C ASN A 19 -37.77 -23.95 43.98
N ASN A 20 -37.15 -24.66 42.99
CA ASN A 20 -35.96 -24.18 42.31
C ASN A 20 -36.37 -23.44 41.05
N THR A 21 -36.79 -22.19 41.20
CA THR A 21 -37.03 -21.22 40.11
C THR A 21 -35.81 -20.95 39.22
N SER A 22 -34.66 -21.58 39.53
CA SER A 22 -33.43 -21.39 38.76
C SER A 22 -33.45 -22.06 37.38
N LEU A 23 -34.20 -23.19 37.23
CA LEU A 23 -34.28 -23.88 35.92
C LEU A 23 -35.25 -23.19 34.96
N ALA A 24 -36.39 -22.70 35.45
CA ALA A 24 -37.31 -21.93 34.61
C ALA A 24 -36.72 -20.58 34.19
N THR A 25 -36.05 -19.87 35.10
CA THR A 25 -35.36 -18.64 34.80
C THR A 25 -34.12 -18.81 33.91
N SER A 26 -33.48 -20.00 33.91
CA SER A 26 -32.37 -20.28 32.96
C SER A 26 -32.88 -20.61 31.55
N LEU A 27 -34.07 -21.20 31.41
CA LEU A 27 -34.71 -21.49 30.13
C LEU A 27 -35.35 -20.24 29.48
N PHE A 28 -35.80 -19.25 30.30
CA PHE A 28 -36.38 -17.98 29.82
C PHE A 28 -35.38 -16.80 29.89
N LYS A 29 -34.25 -16.92 30.54
CA LYS A 29 -33.10 -16.09 30.26
C LYS A 29 -32.51 -16.64 28.90
N GLY A 30 -33.26 -16.42 27.83
CA GLY A 30 -32.63 -16.21 26.53
C GLY A 30 -31.61 -15.11 26.76
N GLY A 31 -30.38 -15.51 27.03
CA GLY A 31 -29.28 -14.57 27.19
C GLY A 31 -29.33 -13.69 25.98
N GLN A 32 -29.75 -12.45 26.14
CA GLN A 32 -29.25 -11.41 25.29
C GLN A 32 -27.74 -11.49 25.56
N ALA A 33 -27.06 -12.33 24.77
CA ALA A 33 -25.64 -12.21 24.60
C ALA A 33 -25.51 -10.75 24.22
N GLN A 34 -25.11 -9.91 25.16
CA GLN A 34 -24.82 -8.51 24.92
C GLN A 34 -23.76 -8.56 23.86
N GLN A 35 -24.19 -8.43 22.58
CA GLN A 35 -23.27 -8.47 21.45
C GLN A 35 -22.27 -7.37 21.75
N ALA A 36 -21.05 -7.78 22.05
CA ALA A 36 -19.98 -6.81 22.25
C ALA A 36 -19.98 -5.86 21.04
N PRO A 37 -19.89 -4.55 21.25
CA PRO A 37 -19.90 -3.60 20.17
C PRO A 37 -18.79 -3.96 19.16
N LEU A 38 -19.09 -3.82 17.87
CA LEU A 38 -18.08 -4.03 16.82
C LEU A 38 -16.91 -3.07 17.09
N SER A 39 -15.75 -3.62 17.36
CA SER A 39 -14.56 -2.83 17.73
C SER A 39 -13.31 -3.38 17.06
N PHE A 40 -12.51 -2.47 16.49
CA PHE A 40 -11.20 -2.76 15.94
C PHE A 40 -10.05 -2.49 16.92
N ALA A 41 -10.35 -2.20 18.19
CA ALA A 41 -9.35 -1.90 19.20
C ALA A 41 -8.25 -2.98 19.31
N LYS A 42 -8.62 -4.27 19.16
CA LYS A 42 -7.66 -5.37 19.13
C LYS A 42 -6.70 -5.29 17.93
N ALA A 43 -7.23 -5.03 16.73
CA ALA A 43 -6.40 -4.88 15.52
C ALA A 43 -5.43 -3.72 15.67
N VAL A 44 -5.93 -2.59 16.16
CA VAL A 44 -5.14 -1.38 16.44
C VAL A 44 -4.04 -1.68 17.48
N SER A 45 -4.39 -2.30 18.61
CA SER A 45 -3.41 -2.59 19.69
C SER A 45 -2.25 -3.50 19.23
N ILE A 46 -2.51 -4.37 18.26
CA ILE A 46 -1.50 -5.27 17.69
C ILE A 46 -0.56 -4.51 16.73
N ALA A 47 -1.10 -3.64 15.88
CA ALA A 47 -0.35 -2.99 14.80
C ALA A 47 0.30 -1.66 15.23
N SER A 48 -0.38 -0.89 16.07
CA SER A 48 0.05 0.45 16.50
C SER A 48 1.48 0.55 17.02
N PRO A 49 1.99 -0.38 17.83
CA PRO A 49 3.37 -0.30 18.33
C PRO A 49 4.42 -0.27 17.22
N ALA A 50 4.13 -0.90 16.06
CA ALA A 50 5.05 -0.96 14.94
C ALA A 50 4.97 0.28 14.01
N VAL A 51 4.03 1.18 14.23
CA VAL A 51 3.92 2.43 13.48
C VAL A 51 4.64 3.53 14.24
N VAL A 52 5.62 4.16 13.59
CA VAL A 52 6.52 5.15 14.18
C VAL A 52 6.31 6.53 13.58
N ASN A 53 6.74 7.56 14.30
CA ASN A 53 6.80 8.92 13.79
C ASN A 53 8.16 9.19 13.16
N ILE A 54 8.18 9.88 12.04
CA ILE A 54 9.40 10.28 11.34
C ILE A 54 9.48 11.80 11.34
N TYR A 55 10.60 12.29 11.84
CA TYR A 55 10.99 13.70 11.77
C TYR A 55 12.15 13.80 10.80
N SER A 56 11.93 14.52 9.70
CA SER A 56 12.97 14.80 8.71
C SER A 56 13.30 16.29 8.75
N GLU A 57 14.55 16.61 9.03
CA GLU A 57 15.05 17.97 9.20
C GLU A 57 15.90 18.37 8.01
N GLN A 58 15.60 19.52 7.44
CA GLN A 58 16.38 20.15 6.38
C GLN A 58 16.96 21.46 6.90
N ILE A 59 18.24 21.68 6.64
CA ILE A 59 18.98 22.89 7.04
C ILE A 59 19.25 23.72 5.78
N GLU A 60 18.44 24.74 5.54
CA GLU A 60 18.63 25.66 4.43
C GLU A 60 19.56 26.79 4.85
N VAL A 61 20.73 26.90 4.21
CA VAL A 61 21.64 28.05 4.37
C VAL A 61 21.40 28.98 3.20
N ASN A 62 20.77 30.13 3.43
CA ASN A 62 20.58 31.13 2.38
C ASN A 62 21.78 32.11 2.41
N PRO A 63 22.62 32.11 1.36
CA PRO A 63 23.81 33.01 1.30
C PRO A 63 23.46 34.51 1.26
N GLN A 64 22.25 34.87 0.78
CA GLN A 64 21.80 36.26 0.60
C GLN A 64 21.36 36.94 1.89
N TYR A 65 21.00 36.18 2.93
CA TYR A 65 20.54 36.74 4.22
C TYR A 65 21.52 36.50 5.38
N GLY A 66 22.81 36.46 5.10
CA GLY A 66 23.85 36.42 6.15
C GLY A 66 23.70 35.20 7.07
N ARG A 67 24.20 34.04 6.66
CA ARG A 67 24.48 32.81 7.46
C ARG A 67 23.46 32.36 8.51
N LYS A 68 22.21 32.83 8.49
CA LYS A 68 21.16 32.25 9.34
C LYS A 68 20.64 30.98 8.68
N ALA A 69 21.06 29.84 9.21
CA ALA A 69 20.48 28.53 8.83
C ALA A 69 19.01 28.51 9.24
N ARG A 70 18.12 28.23 8.28
CA ARG A 70 16.71 27.97 8.55
C ARG A 70 16.51 26.45 8.63
N LYS A 71 16.07 25.99 9.79
CA LYS A 71 15.71 24.60 10.00
C LYS A 71 14.22 24.43 9.65
N SER A 72 13.91 23.54 8.72
CA SER A 72 12.56 23.09 8.45
C SER A 72 12.41 21.63 8.85
N THR A 73 11.30 21.27 9.49
CA THR A 73 11.00 19.89 9.90
C THR A 73 9.76 19.44 9.19
N ARG A 74 9.86 18.31 8.48
CA ARG A 74 8.70 17.59 7.93
C ARG A 74 8.34 16.44 8.83
N LEU A 75 7.05 16.15 8.88
CA LEU A 75 6.46 15.10 9.70
C LEU A 75 5.89 14.01 8.81
N GLY A 76 6.06 12.77 9.22
CA GLY A 76 5.47 11.61 8.58
C GLY A 76 5.44 10.43 9.52
N SER A 77 5.03 9.31 8.97
CA SER A 77 4.98 8.04 9.67
C SER A 77 5.85 7.00 8.97
N GLY A 78 6.15 5.92 9.70
CA GLY A 78 6.84 4.75 9.15
C GLY A 78 6.32 3.48 9.78
N VAL A 79 6.65 2.34 9.17
CA VAL A 79 6.25 1.02 9.62
C VAL A 79 7.49 0.16 9.83
N ILE A 80 7.67 -0.35 11.06
CA ILE A 80 8.76 -1.29 11.39
C ILE A 80 8.44 -2.64 10.77
N MET A 81 9.23 -3.05 9.78
CA MET A 81 8.96 -4.22 8.96
C MET A 81 9.62 -5.50 9.49
N ASN A 82 10.70 -5.37 10.28
CA ASN A 82 11.38 -6.53 10.85
C ASN A 82 12.17 -6.17 12.12
N THR A 83 12.64 -7.20 12.83
CA THR A 83 13.44 -7.07 14.05
C THR A 83 14.85 -6.51 13.82
N GLN A 84 15.31 -6.47 12.57
CA GLN A 84 16.59 -5.85 12.22
C GLN A 84 16.51 -4.33 12.23
N GLY A 85 15.31 -3.73 12.32
CA GLY A 85 15.10 -2.28 12.37
C GLY A 85 14.94 -1.62 11.00
N TYR A 86 14.55 -2.37 9.97
CA TYR A 86 14.15 -1.77 8.71
C TYR A 86 12.74 -1.21 8.82
N ILE A 87 12.58 0.04 8.36
CA ILE A 87 11.34 0.80 8.42
C ILE A 87 10.99 1.24 7.00
N LEU A 88 9.74 0.96 6.58
CA LEU A 88 9.17 1.53 5.36
C LEU A 88 8.51 2.87 5.66
N THR A 89 8.72 3.83 4.76
CA THR A 89 8.04 5.13 4.75
C THR A 89 7.88 5.61 3.31
N ASN A 90 7.30 6.80 3.11
CA ASN A 90 7.29 7.44 1.78
C ASN A 90 8.55 8.29 1.54
N LEU A 91 9.00 8.31 0.28
CA LEU A 91 10.13 9.12 -0.12
C LEU A 91 9.91 10.62 0.13
N HIS A 92 8.69 11.12 -0.15
CA HIS A 92 8.39 12.54 0.04
C HIS A 92 8.47 12.98 1.51
N VAL A 93 8.32 12.05 2.48
CA VAL A 93 8.48 12.33 3.92
C VAL A 93 9.91 12.69 4.26
N ILE A 94 10.89 12.04 3.61
CA ILE A 94 12.32 12.16 3.94
C ILE A 94 13.13 12.90 2.87
N ARG A 95 12.46 13.38 1.82
CA ARG A 95 13.12 14.02 0.67
C ARG A 95 13.90 15.26 1.13
N GLN A 96 15.18 15.36 0.75
CA GLN A 96 16.09 16.46 1.10
C GLN A 96 16.32 16.62 2.62
N ALA A 97 16.13 15.56 3.40
CA ALA A 97 16.45 15.60 4.82
C ALA A 97 17.97 15.47 5.05
N ASP A 98 18.53 16.37 5.84
CA ASP A 98 19.91 16.27 6.34
C ASP A 98 19.99 15.35 7.57
N LEU A 99 18.89 15.28 8.33
CA LEU A 99 18.76 14.42 9.51
C LEU A 99 17.39 13.76 9.54
N ILE A 100 17.37 12.45 9.79
CA ILE A 100 16.14 11.67 9.96
C ILE A 100 16.14 11.08 11.36
N GLN A 101 15.06 11.31 12.10
CA GLN A 101 14.84 10.74 13.42
C GLN A 101 13.52 9.95 13.43
N VAL A 102 13.55 8.82 14.12
CA VAL A 102 12.40 7.94 14.31
C VAL A 102 12.03 7.94 15.79
N LEU A 103 10.80 8.32 16.09
CA LEU A 103 10.22 8.25 17.44
C LEU A 103 9.30 7.04 17.52
N LEU A 104 9.63 6.10 18.39
CA LEU A 104 8.78 4.93 18.71
C LEU A 104 7.59 5.34 19.60
N GLN A 105 6.56 4.50 19.61
CA GLN A 105 5.41 4.69 20.52
C GLN A 105 5.80 4.59 22.02
N SER A 106 6.94 3.95 22.33
CA SER A 106 7.52 3.92 23.67
C SER A 106 8.16 5.26 24.12
N GLY A 107 8.21 6.26 23.24
CA GLY A 107 8.85 7.55 23.48
C GLY A 107 10.37 7.59 23.18
N GLN A 108 10.96 6.49 22.75
CA GLN A 108 12.38 6.41 22.39
C GLN A 108 12.61 7.00 21.00
N ILE A 109 13.67 7.80 20.87
CA ILE A 109 14.08 8.42 19.60
C ILE A 109 15.39 7.78 19.13
N TYR A 110 15.43 7.43 17.86
CA TYR A 110 16.60 6.86 17.20
C TYR A 110 16.94 7.64 15.94
N PRO A 111 18.23 7.91 15.69
CA PRO A 111 18.66 8.36 14.37
C PRO A 111 18.41 7.24 13.36
N ALA A 112 17.97 7.59 12.17
CA ALA A 112 17.71 6.66 11.09
C ALA A 112 18.60 6.93 9.89
N GLU A 113 19.14 5.86 9.32
CA GLU A 113 19.92 5.86 8.10
C GLU A 113 19.00 5.56 6.90
N LEU A 114 19.15 6.30 5.80
CA LEU A 114 18.49 5.99 4.55
C LEU A 114 19.26 4.88 3.83
N ILE A 115 18.60 3.73 3.66
CA ILE A 115 19.18 2.58 2.92
C ILE A 115 19.00 2.76 1.41
N GLY A 116 17.85 3.30 1.01
CA GLY A 116 17.55 3.60 -0.38
C GLY A 116 16.08 3.95 -0.55
N PHE A 117 15.71 4.27 -1.78
CA PHE A 117 14.37 4.70 -2.12
C PHE A 117 13.98 4.32 -3.54
N ASP A 118 12.70 4.44 -3.81
CA ASP A 118 12.12 4.27 -5.12
C ASP A 118 11.18 5.44 -5.46
N HIS A 119 11.52 6.19 -6.48
CA HIS A 119 10.74 7.33 -6.94
C HIS A 119 9.36 6.95 -7.47
N TYR A 120 9.25 5.78 -8.08
CA TYR A 120 8.03 5.36 -8.76
C TYR A 120 6.92 4.97 -7.79
N THR A 121 7.27 4.26 -6.71
CA THR A 121 6.33 3.90 -5.65
C THR A 121 6.24 4.95 -4.55
N ASP A 122 7.12 5.98 -4.58
CA ASP A 122 7.28 6.95 -3.50
C ASP A 122 7.59 6.27 -2.16
N LEU A 123 8.35 5.16 -2.17
CA LEU A 123 8.78 4.44 -0.98
C LEU A 123 10.25 4.70 -0.65
N ALA A 124 10.56 4.68 0.62
CA ALA A 124 11.92 4.71 1.14
C ALA A 124 12.09 3.69 2.27
N VAL A 125 13.29 3.14 2.40
CA VAL A 125 13.69 2.22 3.45
C VAL A 125 14.67 2.91 4.37
N LEU A 126 14.31 2.99 5.64
CA LEU A 126 15.17 3.49 6.70
C LEU A 126 15.67 2.34 7.56
N LYS A 127 16.79 2.56 8.24
CA LYS A 127 17.38 1.62 9.21
C LYS A 127 17.62 2.34 10.53
N VAL A 128 17.15 1.75 11.62
CA VAL A 128 17.49 2.16 12.99
C VAL A 128 18.24 1.05 13.71
N ASN A 129 19.17 1.42 14.58
CA ASN A 129 19.92 0.49 15.42
C ASN A 129 19.24 0.44 16.79
N ALA A 130 18.24 -0.44 16.93
CA ALA A 130 17.49 -0.63 18.16
C ALA A 130 17.18 -2.13 18.34
N ILE A 131 17.00 -2.54 19.60
CA ILE A 131 16.66 -3.93 19.97
C ILE A 131 15.21 -4.01 20.43
N ASN A 132 14.63 -5.20 20.37
CA ASN A 132 13.25 -5.48 20.80
C ASN A 132 12.20 -4.60 20.12
N LEU A 133 12.41 -4.31 18.85
CA LEU A 133 11.48 -3.53 18.06
C LEU A 133 10.16 -4.27 17.83
N PRO A 134 9.01 -3.61 18.02
CA PRO A 134 7.73 -4.17 17.62
C PRO A 134 7.67 -4.24 16.09
N VAL A 135 7.25 -5.39 15.56
CA VAL A 135 7.16 -5.63 14.11
C VAL A 135 5.69 -5.69 13.72
N ILE A 136 5.34 -5.03 12.62
CA ILE A 136 3.99 -5.07 12.07
C ILE A 136 3.62 -6.51 11.65
N PRO A 137 2.43 -7.03 12.00
CA PRO A 137 1.99 -8.32 11.49
C PRO A 137 1.86 -8.30 9.96
N GLN A 138 2.47 -9.30 9.32
CA GLN A 138 2.55 -9.42 7.85
C GLN A 138 2.06 -10.79 7.40
N ARG A 139 1.38 -10.85 6.26
CA ARG A 139 0.96 -12.10 5.62
C ARG A 139 1.22 -11.99 4.10
N LYS A 140 2.16 -12.78 3.59
CA LYS A 140 2.61 -12.72 2.19
C LYS A 140 1.51 -12.98 1.16
N GLU A 141 0.55 -13.84 1.49
CA GLU A 141 -0.51 -14.27 0.58
C GLU A 141 -1.80 -13.44 0.72
N GLN A 142 -1.73 -12.32 1.43
CA GLN A 142 -2.90 -11.48 1.64
C GLN A 142 -3.28 -10.77 0.35
N VAL A 143 -4.51 -11.01 -0.11
CA VAL A 143 -5.16 -10.27 -1.20
C VAL A 143 -6.14 -9.30 -0.59
N SER A 144 -6.11 -8.04 -1.01
CA SER A 144 -7.07 -7.01 -0.63
C SER A 144 -8.19 -6.96 -1.66
N LEU A 145 -9.43 -7.03 -1.21
CA LEU A 145 -10.62 -6.99 -2.06
C LEU A 145 -11.39 -5.68 -1.86
N VAL A 146 -12.10 -5.24 -2.88
CA VAL A 146 -13.03 -4.10 -2.78
C VAL A 146 -14.10 -4.44 -1.73
N GLY A 147 -14.32 -3.52 -0.79
CA GLY A 147 -15.22 -3.69 0.34
C GLY A 147 -14.55 -4.17 1.63
N ASP A 148 -13.27 -4.59 1.58
CA ASP A 148 -12.54 -4.94 2.81
C ASP A 148 -12.39 -3.72 3.71
N ILE A 149 -12.70 -3.90 5.01
CA ILE A 149 -12.46 -2.87 6.03
C ILE A 149 -10.98 -2.69 6.25
N VAL A 150 -10.54 -1.43 6.23
CA VAL A 150 -9.17 -1.02 6.49
C VAL A 150 -9.08 0.08 7.52
N LEU A 151 -7.97 0.10 8.25
CA LEU A 151 -7.62 1.11 9.24
C LEU A 151 -6.29 1.72 8.85
N ALA A 152 -6.26 3.03 8.64
CA ALA A 152 -5.03 3.76 8.38
C ALA A 152 -4.48 4.30 9.71
N ILE A 153 -3.24 3.94 10.03
CA ILE A 153 -2.54 4.33 11.26
C ILE A 153 -1.37 5.24 10.91
N GLY A 154 -1.25 6.36 11.61
CA GLY A 154 -0.16 7.31 11.46
C GLY A 154 -0.20 8.39 12.54
N ASN A 155 0.63 9.43 12.40
CA ASN A 155 0.68 10.56 13.33
C ASN A 155 0.42 11.89 12.61
N PRO A 156 -0.85 12.22 12.29
CA PRO A 156 -1.16 13.46 11.61
C PRO A 156 -0.85 14.65 12.50
N LEU A 157 -0.22 15.67 11.93
CA LEU A 157 0.03 16.96 12.58
C LEU A 157 0.78 16.88 13.93
N ASN A 158 1.47 15.77 14.21
CA ASN A 158 2.15 15.50 15.48
C ASN A 158 1.22 15.56 16.72
N LEU A 159 -0.06 15.26 16.55
CA LEU A 159 -1.05 15.26 17.64
C LEU A 159 -1.09 13.91 18.39
N GLY A 160 -0.18 13.03 18.11
CA GLY A 160 -0.17 11.64 18.57
C GLY A 160 -0.71 10.69 17.52
N GLN A 161 -0.50 9.38 17.75
CA GLN A 161 -0.95 8.36 16.83
C GLN A 161 -2.48 8.42 16.66
N THR A 162 -2.91 8.41 15.42
CA THR A 162 -4.32 8.50 15.03
C THR A 162 -4.68 7.34 14.11
N VAL A 163 -5.90 6.86 14.23
CA VAL A 163 -6.46 5.78 13.42
C VAL A 163 -7.70 6.31 12.70
N THR A 164 -7.74 6.12 11.39
CA THR A 164 -8.94 6.37 10.58
C THR A 164 -9.43 5.06 9.98
N GLN A 165 -10.75 4.92 9.82
CA GLN A 165 -11.38 3.73 9.26
C GLN A 165 -11.96 4.04 7.89
N GLY A 166 -11.96 3.06 7.02
CA GLY A 166 -12.63 3.06 5.73
C GLY A 166 -12.67 1.66 5.12
N ILE A 167 -12.89 1.60 3.81
CA ILE A 167 -12.86 0.37 3.03
C ILE A 167 -11.91 0.51 1.84
N ILE A 168 -11.49 -0.60 1.28
CA ILE A 168 -10.90 -0.62 -0.06
C ILE A 168 -11.99 -0.28 -1.06
N SER A 169 -11.90 0.89 -1.68
CA SER A 169 -12.88 1.39 -2.67
C SER A 169 -12.59 0.86 -4.07
N ALA A 170 -11.32 0.63 -4.40
CA ALA A 170 -10.87 0.02 -5.65
C ALA A 170 -9.47 -0.56 -5.52
N THR A 171 -9.15 -1.55 -6.34
CA THR A 171 -7.81 -2.11 -6.55
C THR A 171 -7.35 -1.83 -7.97
N GLY A 172 -6.05 -1.95 -8.25
CA GLY A 172 -5.52 -1.80 -9.61
C GLY A 172 -5.63 -0.38 -10.16
N ARG A 173 -5.55 0.66 -9.31
CA ARG A 173 -5.57 2.06 -9.77
C ARG A 173 -4.22 2.46 -10.32
N ASN A 174 -4.15 2.54 -11.66
CA ASN A 174 -2.96 2.94 -12.43
C ASN A 174 -3.03 4.43 -12.79
N GLY A 175 -1.91 5.00 -13.25
CA GLY A 175 -1.86 6.38 -13.75
C GLY A 175 -1.86 7.47 -12.67
N LEU A 176 -1.67 7.11 -11.40
CA LEU A 176 -1.55 8.03 -10.27
C LEU A 176 -0.10 8.43 -9.98
N SER A 177 0.84 7.70 -10.54
CA SER A 177 2.26 8.03 -10.63
C SER A 177 2.59 8.41 -12.07
N ASN A 178 3.78 8.97 -12.29
CA ASN A 178 4.30 9.24 -13.64
C ASN A 178 4.56 7.93 -14.43
N THR A 179 4.20 6.79 -13.87
CA THR A 179 4.33 5.46 -14.45
C THR A 179 2.98 4.76 -14.43
N SER A 180 2.54 4.28 -15.57
CA SER A 180 1.21 3.69 -15.78
C SER A 180 1.03 2.31 -15.14
N TYR A 181 2.10 1.67 -14.64
CA TYR A 181 2.11 0.27 -14.20
C TYR A 181 2.09 0.07 -12.69
N LEU A 182 2.09 1.13 -11.89
CA LEU A 182 1.99 0.98 -10.44
C LEU A 182 0.52 0.96 -10.02
N GLU A 183 0.11 -0.14 -9.46
CA GLU A 183 -1.22 -0.31 -8.92
C GLU A 183 -1.28 0.13 -7.46
N PHE A 184 -2.18 1.06 -7.17
CA PHE A 184 -2.48 1.50 -5.80
C PHE A 184 -3.80 0.91 -5.31
N LEU A 185 -3.90 0.72 -4.00
CA LEU A 185 -5.17 0.55 -3.32
C LEU A 185 -5.82 1.92 -3.18
N GLN A 186 -7.04 2.07 -3.67
CA GLN A 186 -7.88 3.23 -3.37
C GLN A 186 -8.74 2.92 -2.14
N MET A 187 -8.85 3.88 -1.23
CA MET A 187 -9.64 3.76 0.00
C MET A 187 -10.31 5.09 0.36
N ASP A 188 -11.27 5.05 1.25
CA ASP A 188 -11.94 6.23 1.83
C ASP A 188 -11.50 6.50 3.29
N ALA A 189 -10.64 5.66 3.87
CA ALA A 189 -9.99 5.95 5.16
C ALA A 189 -9.17 7.24 5.04
N ALA A 190 -9.51 8.25 5.82
CA ALA A 190 -8.94 9.60 5.69
C ALA A 190 -7.42 9.63 5.93
N ILE A 191 -6.68 10.16 4.97
CA ILE A 191 -5.24 10.43 5.06
C ILE A 191 -5.03 11.95 5.11
N ASN A 192 -4.32 12.38 6.13
CA ASN A 192 -3.88 13.75 6.31
C ASN A 192 -2.35 13.82 6.34
N GLU A 193 -1.82 15.05 6.29
CA GLU A 193 -0.38 15.28 6.45
C GLU A 193 0.11 14.67 7.77
N GLY A 194 1.17 13.84 7.70
CA GLY A 194 1.71 13.07 8.81
C GLY A 194 1.30 11.58 8.84
N ASN A 195 0.18 11.18 8.21
CA ASN A 195 -0.17 9.76 8.06
C ASN A 195 0.60 9.06 6.94
N SER A 196 1.19 9.81 6.00
CA SER A 196 1.99 9.29 4.91
C SER A 196 3.15 8.44 5.43
N GLY A 197 3.38 7.27 4.83
CA GLY A 197 4.36 6.29 5.26
C GLY A 197 3.89 5.38 6.40
N GLY A 198 2.75 5.67 7.01
CA GLY A 198 2.13 4.85 8.05
C GLY A 198 1.47 3.58 7.50
N ALA A 199 0.94 2.76 8.40
CA ALA A 199 0.35 1.48 8.05
C ALA A 199 -1.11 1.60 7.61
N LEU A 200 -1.47 0.89 6.54
CA LEU A 200 -2.83 0.47 6.28
C LEU A 200 -2.96 -0.99 6.71
N ILE A 201 -3.87 -1.28 7.64
CA ILE A 201 -4.09 -2.62 8.18
C ILE A 201 -5.53 -3.08 7.94
N ASN A 202 -5.74 -4.39 7.95
CA ASN A 202 -7.10 -4.96 7.95
C ASN A 202 -7.67 -5.05 9.37
N SER A 203 -8.90 -5.56 9.48
CA SER A 203 -9.62 -5.76 10.73
C SER A 203 -8.95 -6.72 11.72
N ASN A 204 -7.93 -7.49 11.29
CA ASN A 204 -7.14 -8.39 12.13
C ASN A 204 -5.81 -7.77 12.60
N GLY A 205 -5.47 -6.56 12.18
CA GLY A 205 -4.20 -5.90 12.49
C GLY A 205 -3.05 -6.29 11.56
N THR A 206 -3.32 -6.98 10.45
CA THR A 206 -2.29 -7.36 9.45
C THR A 206 -2.10 -6.22 8.45
N LEU A 207 -0.84 -5.94 8.10
CA LEU A 207 -0.47 -4.93 7.11
C LEU A 207 -1.02 -5.29 5.73
N VAL A 208 -1.76 -4.38 5.11
CA VAL A 208 -2.28 -4.50 3.73
C VAL A 208 -1.69 -3.46 2.78
N GLY A 209 -1.07 -2.41 3.30
CA GLY A 209 -0.41 -1.41 2.48
C GLY A 209 0.30 -0.33 3.31
N ILE A 210 0.99 0.55 2.60
CA ILE A 210 1.63 1.76 3.16
C ILE A 210 0.82 2.98 2.70
N ASN A 211 0.30 3.74 3.65
CA ASN A 211 -0.44 4.98 3.39
C ASN A 211 0.43 5.93 2.55
N SER A 212 -0.08 6.46 1.45
CA SER A 212 0.72 7.29 0.57
C SER A 212 0.11 8.69 0.41
N ARG A 213 -0.88 8.84 -0.44
CA ARG A 213 -1.31 10.16 -0.91
C ARG A 213 -2.79 10.40 -0.74
N LYS A 214 -3.10 11.69 -0.60
CA LYS A 214 -4.42 12.23 -0.93
C LYS A 214 -4.46 12.49 -2.44
N PHE A 215 -5.55 12.15 -3.10
CA PHE A 215 -5.76 12.58 -4.49
C PHE A 215 -5.84 14.10 -4.56
N THR A 216 -4.91 14.71 -5.31
CA THR A 216 -4.90 16.16 -5.52
C THR A 216 -5.11 16.39 -7.00
N GLN A 217 -6.26 16.92 -7.37
CA GLN A 217 -6.55 17.28 -8.76
C GLN A 217 -5.86 18.60 -9.10
N SER A 218 -5.43 18.74 -10.36
CA SER A 218 -4.78 19.95 -10.87
C SER A 218 -5.71 21.20 -10.88
N ASN A 219 -7.01 21.00 -10.67
CA ASN A 219 -7.99 22.09 -10.61
C ASN A 219 -8.31 22.45 -9.14
N PRO A 220 -7.86 23.61 -8.62
CA PRO A 220 -8.11 24.03 -7.23
C PRO A 220 -9.59 24.26 -6.89
N GLN A 221 -10.47 24.36 -7.89
CA GLN A 221 -11.90 24.64 -7.70
C GLN A 221 -12.71 23.38 -7.38
N LEU A 222 -12.14 22.18 -7.57
CA LEU A 222 -12.81 20.93 -7.25
C LEU A 222 -12.20 20.33 -5.98
N THR A 223 -12.94 20.40 -4.87
CA THR A 223 -12.56 19.70 -3.63
C THR A 223 -13.04 18.26 -3.71
N ILE A 224 -12.15 17.33 -4.09
CA ILE A 224 -12.45 15.90 -4.03
C ILE A 224 -12.15 15.39 -2.63
N GLN A 225 -13.15 14.76 -2.00
CA GLN A 225 -13.03 14.14 -0.69
C GLN A 225 -13.25 12.63 -0.81
N GLY A 226 -12.70 11.86 0.16
CA GLY A 226 -12.93 10.42 0.24
C GLY A 226 -12.12 9.58 -0.77
N ILE A 227 -11.11 10.15 -1.42
CA ILE A 227 -10.20 9.41 -2.31
C ILE A 227 -8.79 9.50 -1.77
N PHE A 228 -8.31 8.37 -1.24
CA PHE A 228 -6.97 8.23 -0.71
C PHE A 228 -6.32 6.97 -1.27
N PHE A 229 -4.99 6.89 -1.21
CA PHE A 229 -4.24 5.80 -1.80
C PHE A 229 -3.22 5.22 -0.84
N ALA A 230 -2.97 3.91 -1.01
CA ALA A 230 -1.89 3.21 -0.33
C ALA A 230 -1.14 2.32 -1.34
N VAL A 231 0.16 2.18 -1.13
CA VAL A 231 0.97 1.20 -1.86
C VAL A 231 0.64 -0.19 -1.30
N PRO A 232 0.19 -1.16 -2.13
CA PRO A 232 -0.12 -2.51 -1.66
C PRO A 232 1.06 -3.17 -0.96
N TYR A 233 0.80 -3.97 0.07
CA TYR A 233 1.84 -4.64 0.86
C TYR A 233 2.81 -5.47 0.00
N GLN A 234 2.29 -6.25 -0.96
CA GLN A 234 3.13 -7.08 -1.82
C GLN A 234 4.15 -6.26 -2.61
N LEU A 235 3.71 -5.14 -3.18
CA LEU A 235 4.59 -4.22 -3.91
C LEU A 235 5.58 -3.55 -2.95
N ALA A 236 5.10 -3.06 -1.80
CA ALA A 236 5.95 -2.41 -0.80
C ALA A 236 7.04 -3.35 -0.25
N PHE A 237 6.68 -4.61 0.01
CA PHE A 237 7.63 -5.64 0.46
C PHE A 237 8.67 -5.98 -0.61
N LYS A 238 8.26 -6.11 -1.89
CA LYS A 238 9.15 -6.36 -3.03
C LYS A 238 10.16 -5.22 -3.20
N VAL A 239 9.67 -3.98 -3.17
CA VAL A 239 10.51 -2.76 -3.25
C VAL A 239 11.50 -2.70 -2.08
N MET A 240 11.02 -2.91 -0.84
CA MET A 240 11.88 -2.93 0.35
C MET A 240 13.01 -3.96 0.21
N ARG A 241 12.68 -5.18 -0.23
CA ARG A 241 13.66 -6.25 -0.38
C ARG A 241 14.73 -5.88 -1.40
N GLN A 242 14.35 -5.35 -2.57
CA GLN A 242 15.31 -4.91 -3.59
C GLN A 242 16.19 -3.77 -3.10
N ILE A 243 15.65 -2.83 -2.35
CA ILE A 243 16.42 -1.74 -1.76
C ILE A 243 17.43 -2.26 -0.74
N ILE A 244 17.05 -3.21 0.11
CA ILE A 244 17.95 -3.81 1.10
C ILE A 244 19.08 -4.62 0.43
N GLU A 245 18.75 -5.38 -0.62
CA GLU A 245 19.69 -6.25 -1.33
C GLU A 245 20.63 -5.46 -2.27
N ASN A 246 20.13 -4.42 -2.96
CA ASN A 246 20.81 -3.76 -4.07
C ASN A 246 21.01 -2.24 -3.86
N GLY A 247 20.52 -1.66 -2.78
CA GLY A 247 20.52 -0.22 -2.55
C GLY A 247 19.49 0.57 -3.38
N LYS A 248 18.89 -0.06 -4.37
CA LYS A 248 17.91 0.54 -5.30
C LYS A 248 16.94 -0.49 -5.84
N VAL A 249 15.86 -0.02 -6.45
CA VAL A 249 14.95 -0.88 -7.24
C VAL A 249 15.43 -0.91 -8.68
N VAL A 250 15.70 -2.11 -9.17
CA VAL A 250 16.09 -2.33 -10.57
C VAL A 250 14.84 -2.66 -11.38
N ARG A 251 14.59 -1.91 -12.44
CA ARG A 251 13.47 -2.11 -13.36
C ARG A 251 13.95 -2.24 -14.79
N GLY A 252 13.32 -3.14 -15.53
CA GLY A 252 13.48 -3.21 -16.97
C GLY A 252 12.78 -2.05 -17.66
N TRP A 253 13.34 -1.61 -18.77
CA TRP A 253 12.82 -0.53 -19.59
C TRP A 253 12.84 -0.88 -21.06
N LEU A 254 11.73 -0.58 -21.74
CA LEU A 254 11.53 -0.80 -23.17
C LEU A 254 11.60 0.51 -23.98
N GLY A 255 11.16 1.62 -23.37
CA GLY A 255 11.16 2.94 -24.01
C GLY A 255 10.00 3.20 -24.96
N ILE A 256 8.80 2.78 -24.56
CA ILE A 256 7.52 3.09 -25.23
C ILE A 256 6.58 3.80 -24.29
N SER A 257 5.57 4.47 -24.84
CA SER A 257 4.35 4.83 -24.09
C SER A 257 3.14 4.19 -24.75
N THR A 258 2.16 3.86 -23.92
CA THR A 258 0.87 3.33 -24.32
C THR A 258 -0.16 3.62 -23.23
N THR A 259 -1.37 3.99 -23.62
CA THR A 259 -2.55 4.11 -22.76
C THR A 259 -3.72 3.28 -23.29
N ASN A 260 -3.66 2.88 -24.56
CA ASN A 260 -4.74 2.24 -25.29
C ASN A 260 -4.51 0.73 -25.44
N TYR A 261 -5.54 -0.02 -25.02
CA TYR A 261 -5.64 -1.45 -25.23
C TYR A 261 -6.53 -1.76 -26.44
N HIS A 262 -6.03 -2.56 -27.38
CA HIS A 262 -6.77 -2.97 -28.57
C HIS A 262 -7.55 -4.27 -28.28
N GLY A 263 -8.86 -4.15 -28.02
CA GLY A 263 -9.69 -5.27 -27.57
C GLY A 263 -9.82 -6.42 -28.57
N GLU A 264 -9.95 -6.13 -29.87
CA GLU A 264 -10.10 -7.17 -30.90
C GLU A 264 -8.83 -8.01 -31.09
N LEU A 265 -7.65 -7.39 -31.02
CA LEU A 265 -6.36 -8.07 -31.16
C LEU A 265 -5.78 -8.51 -29.82
N ASN A 266 -6.46 -8.21 -28.70
CA ASN A 266 -6.00 -8.53 -27.35
C ASN A 266 -4.54 -8.06 -27.11
N GLY A 267 -4.27 -6.78 -27.29
CA GLY A 267 -2.94 -6.22 -27.13
C GLY A 267 -2.95 -4.73 -26.80
N PHE A 268 -1.80 -4.14 -26.54
CA PHE A 268 -1.66 -2.70 -26.39
C PHE A 268 -1.07 -2.05 -27.65
N ILE A 269 -1.48 -0.82 -27.93
CA ILE A 269 -1.00 -0.04 -29.08
C ILE A 269 0.23 0.76 -28.67
N VAL A 270 1.33 0.66 -29.41
CA VAL A 270 2.51 1.51 -29.22
C VAL A 270 2.18 2.93 -29.71
N GLU A 271 2.08 3.88 -28.79
CA GLU A 271 1.71 5.28 -29.10
C GLU A 271 2.93 6.16 -29.36
N THR A 272 3.99 5.97 -28.57
CA THR A 272 5.27 6.66 -28.80
C THR A 272 6.44 5.74 -28.53
N ILE A 273 7.56 6.04 -29.17
CA ILE A 273 8.84 5.36 -28.96
C ILE A 273 9.89 6.40 -28.62
N MET A 274 10.60 6.17 -27.53
CA MET A 274 11.67 7.06 -27.09
C MET A 274 12.93 6.86 -27.92
N ASN A 275 13.62 7.94 -28.23
CA ASN A 275 14.87 7.88 -28.96
C ASN A 275 15.92 7.06 -28.20
N ASN A 276 16.72 6.28 -28.94
CA ASN A 276 17.76 5.41 -28.40
C ASN A 276 17.23 4.34 -27.41
N SER A 277 15.94 4.00 -27.51
CA SER A 277 15.32 2.97 -26.67
C SER A 277 15.54 1.56 -27.21
N PRO A 278 15.39 0.53 -26.35
CA PRO A 278 15.35 -0.86 -26.78
C PRO A 278 14.30 -1.15 -27.84
N ALA A 279 13.10 -0.56 -27.70
CA ALA A 279 12.03 -0.70 -28.68
C ALA A 279 12.44 -0.19 -30.06
N GLN A 280 13.05 1.01 -30.12
CA GLN A 280 13.55 1.58 -31.38
C GLN A 280 14.65 0.69 -31.99
N ALA A 281 15.60 0.23 -31.19
CA ALA A 281 16.68 -0.62 -31.65
C ALA A 281 16.17 -1.98 -32.19
N ALA A 282 15.08 -2.48 -31.68
CA ALA A 282 14.43 -3.73 -32.10
C ALA A 282 13.46 -3.55 -33.28
N GLY A 283 13.32 -2.31 -33.81
CA GLY A 283 12.46 -2.04 -34.96
C GLY A 283 10.95 -2.07 -34.64
N ILE A 284 10.56 -1.86 -33.38
CA ILE A 284 9.17 -1.60 -33.00
C ILE A 284 8.79 -0.21 -33.54
N GLU A 285 7.56 -0.06 -34.03
CA GLU A 285 7.05 1.17 -34.65
C GLU A 285 5.79 1.67 -33.95
N VAL A 286 5.55 2.97 -34.05
CA VAL A 286 4.30 3.56 -33.58
C VAL A 286 3.14 2.98 -34.38
N GLY A 287 2.08 2.57 -33.68
CA GLY A 287 0.93 1.88 -34.27
C GLY A 287 0.99 0.35 -34.19
N ASP A 288 2.14 -0.24 -33.82
CA ASP A 288 2.21 -1.67 -33.55
C ASP A 288 1.25 -2.07 -32.41
N VAL A 289 0.63 -3.23 -32.54
CA VAL A 289 -0.16 -3.83 -31.47
C VAL A 289 0.60 -5.00 -30.86
N VAL A 290 1.10 -4.86 -29.65
CA VAL A 290 1.79 -5.93 -28.92
C VAL A 290 0.74 -6.82 -28.26
N TYR A 291 0.65 -8.08 -28.69
CA TYR A 291 -0.34 -9.03 -28.17
C TYR A 291 0.24 -10.16 -27.33
N GLN A 292 1.56 -10.37 -27.38
CA GLN A 292 2.24 -11.39 -26.55
C GLN A 292 3.68 -10.95 -26.24
N ILE A 293 4.14 -11.25 -25.03
CA ILE A 293 5.55 -11.11 -24.61
C ILE A 293 6.00 -12.49 -24.11
N ASP A 294 7.05 -13.04 -24.73
CA ASP A 294 7.47 -14.44 -24.60
C ASP A 294 6.30 -15.41 -24.78
N SER A 295 5.99 -16.22 -23.75
CA SER A 295 4.85 -17.12 -23.74
C SER A 295 3.56 -16.50 -23.19
N THR A 296 3.59 -15.24 -22.71
CA THR A 296 2.49 -14.61 -21.99
C THR A 296 1.62 -13.75 -22.90
N PRO A 297 0.37 -14.11 -23.18
CA PRO A 297 -0.58 -13.26 -23.89
C PRO A 297 -0.90 -12.01 -23.09
N ILE A 298 -0.97 -10.86 -23.75
CA ILE A 298 -1.24 -9.59 -23.10
C ILE A 298 -2.74 -9.39 -22.95
N LYS A 299 -3.23 -9.24 -21.72
CA LYS A 299 -4.63 -9.00 -21.42
C LYS A 299 -4.92 -7.55 -21.02
N THR A 300 -3.93 -6.83 -20.54
CA THR A 300 -4.03 -5.41 -20.14
C THR A 300 -2.69 -4.72 -20.36
N VAL A 301 -2.73 -3.40 -20.53
CA VAL A 301 -1.52 -2.57 -20.60
C VAL A 301 -0.67 -2.74 -19.34
N ALA A 302 -1.30 -2.74 -18.16
CA ALA A 302 -0.61 -2.90 -16.88
C ALA A 302 0.18 -4.22 -16.82
N ALA A 303 -0.42 -5.34 -17.21
CA ALA A 303 0.26 -6.65 -17.22
C ALA A 303 1.49 -6.67 -18.15
N ALA A 304 1.41 -6.00 -19.30
CA ALA A 304 2.57 -5.88 -20.21
C ALA A 304 3.70 -5.05 -19.58
N LEU A 305 3.35 -3.94 -18.97
CA LEU A 305 4.32 -3.04 -18.34
C LEU A 305 4.96 -3.70 -17.10
N ASP A 306 4.19 -4.51 -16.35
CA ASP A 306 4.72 -5.30 -15.23
C ASP A 306 5.75 -6.33 -15.71
N ILE A 307 5.46 -7.08 -16.79
CA ILE A 307 6.40 -8.04 -17.37
C ILE A 307 7.72 -7.33 -17.75
N ILE A 308 7.63 -6.18 -18.42
CA ILE A 308 8.80 -5.41 -18.82
C ILE A 308 9.57 -4.90 -17.60
N ALA A 309 8.87 -4.30 -16.64
CA ALA A 309 9.48 -3.72 -15.44
C ALA A 309 10.13 -4.78 -14.52
N GLU A 310 9.58 -6.00 -14.48
CA GLU A 310 10.09 -7.12 -13.69
C GLU A 310 11.24 -7.86 -14.37
N THR A 311 11.43 -7.63 -15.66
CA THR A 311 12.52 -8.25 -16.41
C THR A 311 13.86 -7.63 -16.02
N HIS A 312 14.82 -8.48 -15.65
CA HIS A 312 16.17 -8.01 -15.36
C HIS A 312 16.82 -7.34 -16.58
N PRO A 313 17.52 -6.22 -16.38
CA PRO A 313 18.30 -5.60 -17.44
C PRO A 313 19.24 -6.60 -18.12
N ASN A 314 19.44 -6.42 -19.42
CA ASN A 314 20.18 -7.31 -20.32
C ASN A 314 19.50 -8.64 -20.65
N THR A 315 18.29 -8.91 -20.18
CA THR A 315 17.47 -10.03 -20.63
C THR A 315 16.82 -9.70 -21.98
N GLU A 316 16.76 -10.67 -22.85
CA GLU A 316 16.07 -10.58 -24.14
C GLU A 316 14.65 -11.14 -23.98
N LEU A 317 13.65 -10.35 -24.37
CA LEU A 317 12.24 -10.75 -24.45
C LEU A 317 11.81 -10.82 -25.91
N THR A 318 10.97 -11.78 -26.22
CA THR A 318 10.35 -11.93 -27.54
C THR A 318 8.99 -11.25 -27.57
N PHE A 319 8.83 -10.24 -28.41
CA PHE A 319 7.57 -9.53 -28.62
C PHE A 319 6.89 -10.03 -29.88
N LYS A 320 5.62 -10.42 -29.78
CA LYS A 320 4.76 -10.68 -30.93
C LYS A 320 3.85 -9.49 -31.15
N ILE A 321 3.94 -8.91 -32.33
CA ILE A 321 3.25 -7.67 -32.68
C ILE A 321 2.44 -7.86 -33.97
N TYR A 322 1.33 -7.11 -34.08
CA TYR A 322 0.64 -6.90 -35.37
C TYR A 322 1.01 -5.55 -35.92
N ARG A 323 1.46 -5.53 -37.18
CA ARG A 323 1.76 -4.32 -37.96
C ARG A 323 1.07 -4.42 -39.31
N GLN A 324 0.12 -3.53 -39.60
CA GLN A 324 -0.61 -3.48 -40.87
C GLN A 324 -1.21 -4.86 -41.27
N GLY A 325 -1.76 -5.59 -40.30
CA GLY A 325 -2.39 -6.89 -40.53
C GLY A 325 -1.43 -8.09 -40.55
N ASN A 326 -0.14 -7.88 -40.44
CA ASN A 326 0.87 -8.94 -40.41
C ASN A 326 1.36 -9.22 -38.98
N ALA A 327 1.48 -10.50 -38.64
CA ALA A 327 2.11 -10.91 -37.38
C ALA A 327 3.65 -10.90 -37.55
N ILE A 328 4.32 -10.19 -36.65
CA ILE A 328 5.79 -10.03 -36.61
C ILE A 328 6.27 -10.48 -35.25
N GLU A 329 7.41 -11.16 -35.23
CA GLU A 329 8.12 -11.50 -34.00
C GLU A 329 9.45 -10.75 -33.99
N THR A 330 9.72 -10.02 -32.88
CA THR A 330 10.98 -9.29 -32.69
C THR A 330 11.53 -9.54 -31.29
N LYS A 331 12.84 -9.57 -31.18
CA LYS A 331 13.55 -9.76 -29.91
C LYS A 331 14.07 -8.43 -29.42
N VAL A 332 13.79 -8.13 -28.18
CA VAL A 332 14.15 -6.86 -27.57
C VAL A 332 14.98 -7.11 -26.32
N LYS A 333 16.19 -6.57 -26.29
CA LYS A 333 17.05 -6.60 -25.12
C LYS A 333 16.63 -5.48 -24.17
N ILE A 334 16.03 -5.85 -23.05
CA ILE A 334 15.61 -4.90 -22.02
C ILE A 334 16.84 -4.27 -21.36
N ILE A 335 16.80 -2.97 -21.10
CA ILE A 335 17.84 -2.26 -20.34
C ILE A 335 17.29 -1.77 -19.01
N GLU A 336 18.18 -1.29 -18.13
CA GLU A 336 17.74 -0.70 -16.85
C GLU A 336 17.04 0.63 -17.10
N LEU A 337 15.89 0.83 -16.45
CA LEU A 337 15.24 2.12 -16.37
C LEU A 337 16.12 3.09 -15.57
N SER A 338 16.69 4.09 -16.23
CA SER A 338 17.48 5.12 -15.56
C SER A 338 16.57 6.02 -14.70
N ASN A 339 17.00 6.28 -13.46
CA ASN A 339 16.34 7.21 -12.53
C ASN A 339 16.53 8.68 -12.98
#